data_86d546eecf28e0b4e400cd8681f8713a
#
_entry.id   86d546eecf28e0b4e400cd8681f8713a
#
_cell.length_a   1.000
_cell.length_b   1.000
_cell.length_c   1.000
_cell.angle_alpha   90.00
_cell.angle_beta   90.00
_cell.angle_gamma   90.00
#
_symmetry.space_group_name_H-M   'P 1'
#
loop_
_entity.id
_entity.type
_entity.pdbx_description
1 polymer ?
#
loop_
_entity_poly.entity_id
_entity_poly.type
_entity_poly.pdbx_seq_one_letter_code
_entity_poly.pdbx_strand_id
1 'polypeptide(L)'
;YVITWTSVQRNVAMACGVGKTPEERYERASEFVRLVGLEDCADLTPAELSTGMKQRLGLARVLAGQAELLLMDEPFASLDFLTRAELQSQLLDIQEKLPRTIVLVTHQLEEALLLGRRIIVMHPDSTICEFDLTDPPYPRDLDDPTLRRLKEAITDQCRYTA
;
A
#
# COMPACT_ATOMS: atom_id res chain seq x y z
N TYR A 1 -12.54 -1.30 4.08
CA TYR A 1 -13.77 -0.50 4.06
C TYR A 1 -13.65 0.67 5.03
N VAL A 2 -14.07 1.87 4.60
CA VAL A 2 -14.09 3.10 5.41
C VAL A 2 -15.44 3.22 6.07
N ILE A 3 -15.48 3.62 7.36
CA ILE A 3 -16.72 3.81 8.13
C ILE A 3 -17.24 5.22 7.86
N THR A 4 -18.36 5.32 7.15
CA THR A 4 -18.84 6.59 6.55
C THR A 4 -19.36 7.63 7.52
N TRP A 5 -19.76 7.23 8.73
CA TRP A 5 -20.40 8.09 9.75
C TRP A 5 -19.47 8.50 10.89
N THR A 6 -18.16 8.28 10.75
CA THR A 6 -17.16 8.72 11.73
C THR A 6 -16.08 9.54 11.06
N SER A 7 -15.36 10.36 11.84
CA SER A 7 -14.25 11.15 11.31
C SER A 7 -13.07 10.29 10.82
N VAL A 8 -12.17 10.87 10.03
CA VAL A 8 -10.90 10.27 9.59
C VAL A 8 -10.13 9.71 10.78
N GLN A 9 -9.90 10.54 11.79
CA GLN A 9 -9.17 10.16 13.00
C GLN A 9 -9.80 8.94 13.69
N ARG A 10 -11.11 8.95 13.88
CA ARG A 10 -11.83 7.86 14.52
C ARG A 10 -11.86 6.59 13.68
N ASN A 11 -11.93 6.73 12.36
CA ASN A 11 -11.81 5.62 11.44
C ASN A 11 -10.50 4.83 11.63
N VAL A 12 -9.38 5.55 11.77
CA VAL A 12 -8.06 4.93 11.97
C VAL A 12 -7.93 4.41 13.40
N ALA A 13 -8.40 5.15 14.42
CA ALA A 13 -8.35 4.73 15.82
C ALA A 13 -9.08 3.39 16.06
N MET A 14 -10.20 3.16 15.36
CA MET A 14 -10.92 1.89 15.43
C MET A 14 -10.12 0.71 14.84
N ALA A 15 -9.15 0.95 13.96
CA ALA A 15 -8.27 -0.07 13.42
C ALA A 15 -7.06 -0.38 14.31
N CYS A 16 -6.71 0.50 15.26
CA CYS A 16 -5.53 0.38 16.12
C CYS A 16 -5.54 -0.76 17.15
N GLY A 17 -6.52 -1.66 17.07
CA GLY A 17 -6.55 -2.91 17.82
C GLY A 17 -7.32 -2.89 19.13
N VAL A 18 -7.60 -4.10 19.64
CA VAL A 18 -8.30 -4.35 20.91
C VAL A 18 -7.27 -4.37 22.05
N GLY A 19 -7.65 -3.88 23.23
CA GLY A 19 -6.81 -3.93 24.45
C GLY A 19 -6.05 -2.64 24.76
N LYS A 20 -6.14 -1.62 23.90
CA LYS A 20 -5.59 -0.28 24.17
C LYS A 20 -6.69 0.64 24.71
N THR A 21 -6.27 1.63 25.53
CA THR A 21 -7.21 2.68 25.95
C THR A 21 -7.67 3.51 24.73
N PRO A 22 -8.81 4.22 24.82
CA PRO A 22 -9.21 5.14 23.74
C PRO A 22 -8.13 6.15 23.41
N GLU A 23 -7.44 6.69 24.41
CA GLU A 23 -6.37 7.69 24.27
C GLU A 23 -5.20 7.11 23.48
N GLU A 24 -4.68 5.94 23.85
CA GLU A 24 -3.60 5.25 23.15
C GLU A 24 -3.95 4.95 21.68
N ARG A 25 -5.21 4.59 21.41
CA ARG A 25 -5.68 4.37 20.04
C ARG A 25 -5.70 5.65 19.22
N TYR A 26 -6.11 6.78 19.85
CA TYR A 26 -6.12 8.08 19.18
C TYR A 26 -4.72 8.60 18.89
N GLU A 27 -3.78 8.46 19.82
CA GLU A 27 -2.37 8.82 19.62
C GLU A 27 -1.78 8.04 18.44
N ARG A 28 -1.91 6.71 18.47
CA ARG A 28 -1.45 5.86 17.37
C ARG A 28 -2.13 6.18 16.04
N ALA A 29 -3.43 6.46 16.06
CA ALA A 29 -4.15 6.85 14.86
C ALA A 29 -3.61 8.13 14.24
N SER A 30 -3.22 9.12 15.06
CA SER A 30 -2.63 10.37 14.59
C SER A 30 -1.34 10.15 13.80
N GLU A 31 -0.52 9.16 14.17
CA GLU A 31 0.69 8.79 13.42
C GLU A 31 0.35 8.34 11.99
N PHE A 32 -0.65 7.45 11.85
CA PHE A 32 -1.05 6.94 10.54
C PHE A 32 -1.85 7.95 9.71
N VAL A 33 -2.64 8.83 10.36
CA VAL A 33 -3.34 9.92 9.68
C VAL A 33 -2.34 10.91 9.08
N ARG A 34 -1.29 11.27 9.84
CA ARG A 34 -0.20 12.11 9.35
C ARG A 34 0.59 11.44 8.25
N LEU A 35 0.90 10.15 8.41
CA LEU A 35 1.64 9.35 7.44
C LEU A 35 1.00 9.40 6.04
N VAL A 36 -0.32 9.41 5.96
CA VAL A 36 -1.04 9.47 4.68
C VAL A 36 -1.43 10.91 4.28
N GLY A 37 -0.92 11.94 4.97
CA GLY A 37 -1.18 13.35 4.69
C GLY A 37 -2.67 13.73 4.83
N LEU A 38 -3.33 13.29 5.90
CA LEU A 38 -4.73 13.58 6.20
C LEU A 38 -4.91 14.30 7.56
N GLU A 39 -3.85 14.85 8.15
CA GLU A 39 -3.90 15.53 9.45
C GLU A 39 -4.86 16.72 9.46
N ASP A 40 -4.87 17.53 8.40
CA ASP A 40 -5.77 18.69 8.27
C ASP A 40 -7.24 18.28 8.06
N CYS A 41 -7.47 17.00 7.77
CA CYS A 41 -8.79 16.43 7.54
C CYS A 41 -9.21 15.44 8.64
N ALA A 42 -8.48 15.42 9.78
CA ALA A 42 -8.68 14.43 10.84
C ALA A 42 -10.12 14.38 11.38
N ASP A 43 -10.79 15.53 11.45
CA ASP A 43 -12.15 15.68 11.95
C ASP A 43 -13.24 15.52 10.88
N LEU A 44 -12.88 15.52 9.59
CA LEU A 44 -13.82 15.36 8.49
C LEU A 44 -14.33 13.92 8.41
N THR A 45 -15.55 13.77 7.91
CA THR A 45 -16.13 12.48 7.59
C THR A 45 -15.71 12.03 6.18
N PRO A 46 -15.73 10.73 5.87
CA PRO A 46 -15.43 10.26 4.52
C PRO A 46 -16.29 10.85 3.41
N ALA A 47 -17.51 11.32 3.72
CA ALA A 47 -18.36 11.97 2.74
C ALA A 47 -17.79 13.29 2.21
N GLU A 48 -16.97 13.97 3.03
CA GLU A 48 -16.33 15.26 2.73
C GLU A 48 -14.96 15.09 2.04
N LEU A 49 -14.49 13.85 1.89
CA LEU A 49 -13.19 13.55 1.27
C LEU A 49 -13.30 13.29 -0.24
N SER A 50 -12.25 13.66 -0.97
CA SER A 50 -12.06 13.23 -2.36
C SER A 50 -11.83 11.70 -2.45
N THR A 51 -11.91 11.15 -3.66
CA THR A 51 -11.66 9.71 -3.89
C THR A 51 -10.24 9.31 -3.46
N GLY A 52 -9.22 10.10 -3.80
CA GLY A 52 -7.84 9.85 -3.38
C GLY A 52 -7.65 9.94 -1.87
N MET A 53 -8.31 10.90 -1.20
CA MET A 53 -8.28 11.00 0.28
C MET A 53 -8.95 9.80 0.94
N LYS A 54 -10.05 9.28 0.38
CA LYS A 54 -10.70 8.04 0.86
C LYS A 54 -9.79 6.83 0.73
N GLN A 55 -9.03 6.76 -0.37
CA GLN A 55 -8.06 5.69 -0.58
C GLN A 55 -6.92 5.77 0.43
N ARG A 56 -6.36 6.96 0.67
CA ARG A 56 -5.35 7.21 1.71
C ARG A 56 -5.87 6.86 3.12
N LEU A 57 -7.11 7.19 3.42
CA LEU A 57 -7.75 6.78 4.68
C LEU A 57 -7.87 5.25 4.80
N GLY A 58 -8.24 4.56 3.72
CA GLY A 58 -8.26 3.10 3.65
C GLY A 58 -6.88 2.50 3.95
N LEU A 59 -5.83 3.05 3.34
CA LEU A 59 -4.44 2.65 3.57
C LEU A 59 -4.02 2.87 5.03
N ALA A 60 -4.29 4.07 5.60
CA ALA A 60 -4.00 4.36 7.00
C ALA A 60 -4.64 3.35 7.96
N ARG A 61 -5.90 2.95 7.70
CA ARG A 61 -6.60 1.93 8.51
C ARG A 61 -5.94 0.56 8.43
N VAL A 62 -5.54 0.13 7.24
CA VAL A 62 -4.85 -1.17 7.05
C VAL A 62 -3.53 -1.16 7.78
N LEU A 63 -2.74 -0.09 7.66
CA LEU A 63 -1.44 0.05 8.30
C LEU A 63 -1.53 0.17 9.83
N ALA A 64 -2.54 0.87 10.35
CA ALA A 64 -2.79 1.00 11.78
C ALA A 64 -3.21 -0.31 12.45
N GLY A 65 -3.76 -1.25 11.68
CA GLY A 65 -4.15 -2.57 12.16
C GLY A 65 -2.95 -3.40 12.67
N GLN A 66 -3.25 -4.46 13.40
CA GLN A 66 -2.25 -5.39 13.98
C GLN A 66 -2.16 -6.73 13.23
N ALA A 67 -2.78 -6.81 12.04
CA ALA A 67 -2.76 -8.02 11.25
C ALA A 67 -1.33 -8.34 10.77
N GLU A 68 -0.95 -9.61 10.83
CA GLU A 68 0.34 -10.11 10.32
C GLU A 68 0.34 -10.22 8.78
N LEU A 69 -0.84 -10.39 8.20
CA LEU A 69 -1.07 -10.44 6.75
C LEU A 69 -1.93 -9.25 6.32
N LEU A 70 -1.41 -8.44 5.41
CA LEU A 70 -2.12 -7.32 4.79
C LEU A 70 -2.45 -7.65 3.34
N LEU A 71 -3.72 -7.52 2.98
CA LEU A 71 -4.20 -7.66 1.61
C LEU A 71 -4.56 -6.28 1.07
N MET A 72 -3.89 -5.87 0.00
CA MET A 72 -4.06 -4.57 -0.63
C MET A 72 -4.41 -4.77 -2.10
N ASP A 73 -5.56 -4.26 -2.50
CA ASP A 73 -6.04 -4.31 -3.88
C ASP A 73 -6.04 -2.89 -4.45
N GLU A 74 -5.16 -2.65 -5.43
CA GLU A 74 -4.94 -1.35 -6.10
C GLU A 74 -4.80 -0.16 -5.12
N PRO A 75 -3.95 -0.23 -4.07
CA PRO A 75 -3.97 0.75 -2.98
C PRO A 75 -3.52 2.16 -3.42
N PHE A 76 -2.88 2.30 -4.57
CA PHE A 76 -2.34 3.56 -5.07
C PHE A 76 -3.00 4.05 -6.37
N ALA A 77 -4.01 3.35 -6.90
CA ALA A 77 -4.55 3.60 -8.24
C ALA A 77 -5.13 5.02 -8.44
N SER A 78 -5.79 5.61 -7.42
CA SER A 78 -6.43 6.94 -7.50
C SER A 78 -5.52 8.09 -7.05
N LEU A 79 -4.22 7.85 -6.90
CA LEU A 79 -3.28 8.85 -6.43
C LEU A 79 -2.53 9.51 -7.59
N ASP A 80 -2.26 10.81 -7.44
CA ASP A 80 -1.32 11.50 -8.32
C ASP A 80 0.11 10.96 -8.13
N PHE A 81 0.97 11.25 -9.08
CA PHE A 81 2.32 10.69 -9.15
C PHE A 81 3.15 10.98 -7.89
N LEU A 82 3.13 12.22 -7.39
CA LEU A 82 3.96 12.62 -6.23
C LEU A 82 3.47 11.96 -4.94
N THR A 83 2.17 12.03 -4.68
CA THR A 83 1.54 11.38 -3.51
C THR A 83 1.75 9.86 -3.53
N ARG A 84 1.67 9.24 -4.71
CA ARG A 84 1.93 7.81 -4.88
C ARG A 84 3.36 7.45 -4.48
N ALA A 85 4.35 8.13 -5.05
CA ALA A 85 5.76 7.88 -4.76
C ALA A 85 6.08 8.06 -3.27
N GLU A 86 5.53 9.09 -2.64
CA GLU A 86 5.69 9.34 -1.21
C GLU A 86 5.11 8.19 -0.36
N LEU A 87 3.86 7.78 -0.62
CA LEU A 87 3.21 6.69 0.13
C LEU A 87 3.87 5.34 -0.09
N GLN A 88 4.40 5.07 -1.29
CA GLN A 88 5.18 3.87 -1.56
C GLN A 88 6.47 3.83 -0.74
N SER A 89 7.20 4.94 -0.68
CA SER A 89 8.39 5.08 0.18
C SER A 89 8.04 4.86 1.66
N GLN A 90 6.98 5.51 2.14
CA GLN A 90 6.52 5.35 3.52
C GLN A 90 6.08 3.92 3.84
N LEU A 91 5.47 3.20 2.88
CA LEU A 91 5.12 1.79 3.06
C LEU A 91 6.36 0.93 3.27
N LEU A 92 7.44 1.18 2.50
CA LEU A 92 8.72 0.49 2.68
C LEU A 92 9.35 0.79 4.04
N ASP A 93 9.34 2.06 4.48
CA ASP A 93 9.85 2.46 5.81
C ASP A 93 9.08 1.78 6.96
N ILE A 94 7.75 1.64 6.81
CA ILE A 94 6.93 0.93 7.79
C ILE A 94 7.26 -0.55 7.78
N GLN A 95 7.40 -1.14 6.60
CA GLN A 95 7.71 -2.56 6.45
C GLN A 95 9.09 -2.91 7.03
N GLU A 96 10.04 -2.00 6.97
CA GLU A 96 11.36 -2.16 7.62
C GLU A 96 11.25 -2.15 9.15
N LYS A 97 10.46 -1.22 9.70
CA LYS A 97 10.29 -1.05 11.17
C LYS A 97 9.35 -2.10 11.78
N LEU A 98 8.31 -2.49 11.04
CA LEU A 98 7.26 -3.41 11.48
C LEU A 98 7.00 -4.45 10.38
N PRO A 99 7.88 -5.44 10.21
CA PRO A 99 7.76 -6.42 9.15
C PRO A 99 6.44 -7.19 9.20
N ARG A 100 5.73 -7.24 8.07
CA ARG A 100 4.47 -7.96 7.89
C ARG A 100 4.46 -8.64 6.54
N THR A 101 3.64 -9.66 6.38
CA THR A 101 3.37 -10.20 5.06
C THR A 101 2.38 -9.30 4.34
N ILE A 102 2.76 -8.76 3.17
CA ILE A 102 1.90 -7.93 2.33
C ILE A 102 1.66 -8.67 1.02
N VAL A 103 0.39 -8.83 0.67
CA VAL A 103 -0.04 -9.24 -0.67
C VAL A 103 -0.64 -8.00 -1.34
N LEU A 104 0.07 -7.49 -2.34
CA LEU A 104 -0.32 -6.33 -3.11
C LEU A 104 -0.79 -6.77 -4.49
N VAL A 105 -2.02 -6.42 -4.86
CA VAL A 105 -2.54 -6.58 -6.22
C VAL A 105 -2.44 -5.24 -6.92
N THR A 106 -1.81 -5.20 -8.09
CA THR A 106 -1.69 -4.01 -8.92
C THR A 106 -1.57 -4.38 -10.39
N HIS A 107 -2.04 -3.50 -11.26
CA HIS A 107 -1.79 -3.59 -12.70
C HIS A 107 -0.57 -2.77 -13.14
N GLN A 108 0.10 -2.08 -12.22
CA GLN A 108 1.28 -1.26 -12.48
C GLN A 108 2.56 -2.06 -12.19
N LEU A 109 3.25 -2.44 -13.26
CA LEU A 109 4.48 -3.24 -13.14
C LEU A 109 5.56 -2.53 -12.33
N GLU A 110 5.67 -1.21 -12.45
CA GLU A 110 6.62 -0.40 -11.69
C GLU A 110 6.37 -0.48 -10.18
N GLU A 111 5.10 -0.48 -9.75
CA GLU A 111 4.76 -0.67 -8.32
C GLU A 111 5.21 -2.04 -7.83
N ALA A 112 4.92 -3.09 -8.61
CA ALA A 112 5.33 -4.43 -8.27
C ALA A 112 6.85 -4.57 -8.17
N LEU A 113 7.60 -3.94 -9.08
CA LEU A 113 9.06 -3.93 -9.08
C LEU A 113 9.63 -3.14 -7.89
N LEU A 114 9.04 -2.00 -7.54
CA LEU A 114 9.50 -1.17 -6.43
C LEU A 114 9.21 -1.78 -5.06
N LEU A 115 8.03 -2.38 -4.88
CA LEU A 115 7.53 -2.79 -3.57
C LEU A 115 7.64 -4.29 -3.29
N GLY A 116 7.57 -5.13 -4.34
CA GLY A 116 7.51 -6.59 -4.20
C GLY A 116 8.87 -7.22 -3.92
N ARG A 117 8.95 -8.20 -3.04
CA ARG A 117 10.08 -9.15 -2.97
C ARG A 117 9.88 -10.30 -3.94
N ARG A 118 8.64 -10.58 -4.30
CA ARG A 118 8.22 -11.63 -5.20
C ARG A 118 7.06 -11.12 -6.02
N ILE A 119 7.11 -11.28 -7.32
CA ILE A 119 6.03 -10.93 -8.24
C ILE A 119 5.41 -12.21 -8.76
N ILE A 120 4.09 -12.25 -8.70
CA ILE A 120 3.27 -13.33 -9.28
C ILE A 120 2.45 -12.72 -10.40
N VAL A 121 2.71 -13.14 -11.63
CA VAL A 121 1.91 -12.77 -12.79
C VAL A 121 0.86 -13.84 -13.00
N MET A 122 -0.40 -13.41 -13.00
CA MET A 122 -1.55 -14.29 -13.26
C MET A 122 -2.07 -14.05 -14.67
N HIS A 123 -2.16 -15.09 -15.46
CA HIS A 123 -2.66 -15.04 -16.83
C HIS A 123 -4.15 -15.41 -16.92
N PRO A 124 -4.87 -14.99 -17.98
CA PRO A 124 -6.28 -15.29 -18.17
C PRO A 124 -6.58 -16.80 -18.26
N ASP A 125 -5.63 -17.62 -18.74
CA ASP A 125 -5.70 -19.08 -18.81
C ASP A 125 -5.41 -19.78 -17.47
N SER A 126 -5.30 -19.01 -16.38
CA SER A 126 -4.96 -19.47 -15.03
C SER A 126 -3.51 -19.96 -14.87
N THR A 127 -2.63 -19.74 -15.84
CA THR A 127 -1.21 -19.97 -15.64
C THR A 127 -0.62 -18.90 -14.73
N ILE A 128 0.42 -19.27 -13.99
CA ILE A 128 1.09 -18.39 -13.02
C ILE A 128 2.58 -18.41 -13.31
N CYS A 129 3.17 -17.20 -13.43
CA CYS A 129 4.60 -17.02 -13.50
C CYS A 129 5.08 -16.30 -12.23
N GLU A 130 6.19 -16.76 -11.66
CA GLU A 130 6.78 -16.20 -10.45
C GLU A 130 8.17 -15.64 -10.73
N PHE A 131 8.45 -14.44 -10.19
CA PHE A 131 9.74 -13.76 -10.29
C PHE A 131 10.21 -13.40 -8.88
N ASP A 132 11.42 -13.82 -8.53
CA ASP A 132 12.08 -13.44 -7.28
C ASP A 132 12.81 -12.11 -7.47
N LEU A 133 12.55 -11.17 -6.56
CA LEU A 133 13.15 -9.83 -6.52
C LEU A 133 13.94 -9.61 -5.23
N THR A 134 14.52 -10.66 -4.66
CA THR A 134 15.37 -10.52 -3.47
C THR A 134 16.61 -9.65 -3.77
N ASP A 135 17.09 -9.69 -4.99
CA ASP A 135 18.14 -8.83 -5.52
C ASP A 135 17.60 -8.04 -6.75
N PRO A 136 17.72 -6.71 -6.82
CA PRO A 136 18.41 -5.80 -5.89
C PRO A 136 17.63 -5.50 -4.60
N PRO A 137 18.37 -5.15 -3.51
CA PRO A 137 17.75 -4.77 -2.23
C PRO A 137 17.02 -3.41 -2.31
N TYR A 138 16.23 -3.10 -1.29
CA TYR A 138 15.62 -1.77 -1.14
C TYR A 138 16.64 -0.72 -0.62
N PRO A 139 16.47 0.60 -0.95
CA PRO A 139 15.51 1.13 -1.92
C PRO A 139 15.92 0.78 -3.36
N ARG A 140 14.94 0.55 -4.23
CA ARG A 140 15.18 0.17 -5.62
C ARG A 140 15.08 1.37 -6.56
N ASP A 141 15.95 1.36 -7.57
CA ASP A 141 15.91 2.29 -8.68
C ASP A 141 15.44 1.56 -9.95
N LEU A 142 14.35 2.01 -10.55
CA LEU A 142 13.83 1.43 -11.80
C LEU A 142 14.83 1.52 -12.96
N ASP A 143 15.85 2.37 -12.85
CA ASP A 143 16.93 2.50 -13.80
C ASP A 143 18.05 1.47 -13.60
N ASP A 144 18.01 0.68 -12.52
CA ASP A 144 18.93 -0.43 -12.30
C ASP A 144 18.84 -1.45 -13.44
N PRO A 145 19.99 -1.87 -14.00
CA PRO A 145 20.02 -2.83 -15.12
C PRO A 145 19.34 -4.16 -14.82
N THR A 146 19.36 -4.61 -13.57
CA THR A 146 18.71 -5.86 -13.14
C THR A 146 17.20 -5.71 -13.17
N LEU A 147 16.68 -4.60 -12.62
CA LEU A 147 15.23 -4.30 -12.65
C LEU A 147 14.73 -4.06 -14.07
N ARG A 148 15.50 -3.43 -14.93
CA ARG A 148 15.15 -3.27 -16.35
C ARG A 148 14.99 -4.62 -17.06
N ARG A 149 15.93 -5.56 -16.86
CA ARG A 149 15.84 -6.92 -17.42
C ARG A 149 14.62 -7.67 -16.90
N LEU A 150 14.35 -7.57 -15.60
CA LEU A 150 13.14 -8.17 -14.98
C LEU A 150 11.86 -7.56 -15.56
N LYS A 151 11.82 -6.23 -15.73
CA LYS A 151 10.68 -5.54 -16.34
C LYS A 151 10.42 -6.05 -17.76
N GLU A 152 11.45 -6.20 -18.57
CA GLU A 152 11.38 -6.76 -19.93
C GLU A 152 10.85 -8.21 -19.89
N ALA A 153 11.43 -9.08 -19.06
CA ALA A 153 11.03 -10.47 -18.93
C ALA A 153 9.55 -10.61 -18.49
N ILE A 154 9.10 -9.83 -17.51
CA ILE A 154 7.71 -9.84 -17.06
C ILE A 154 6.78 -9.31 -18.16
N THR A 155 7.17 -8.22 -18.84
CA THR A 155 6.40 -7.64 -19.95
C THR A 155 6.22 -8.62 -21.09
N ASP A 156 7.25 -9.38 -21.43
CA ASP A 156 7.19 -10.39 -22.48
C ASP A 156 6.25 -11.53 -22.08
N GLN A 157 6.30 -12.00 -20.85
CA GLN A 157 5.35 -13.00 -20.34
C GLN A 157 3.91 -12.50 -20.45
N CYS A 158 3.64 -11.24 -20.12
CA CYS A 158 2.29 -10.66 -20.22
C CYS A 158 1.78 -10.55 -21.68
N ARG A 159 2.66 -10.50 -22.68
CA ARG A 159 2.28 -10.39 -24.12
C ARG A 159 1.91 -11.73 -24.76
N TYR A 160 2.47 -12.84 -24.29
CA TYR A 160 2.24 -14.17 -24.91
C TYR A 160 0.87 -14.76 -24.63
N THR A 161 -0.01 -14.04 -23.92
CA THR A 161 -1.34 -14.49 -23.49
C THR A 161 -2.50 -13.61 -24.04
N ALA A 162 -2.23 -12.79 -25.06
CA ALA A 162 -3.27 -11.99 -25.75
C ALA A 162 -3.72 -12.64 -27.04
#